data_08689daa0194ad10b67f46fe3e182437
#
_entry.id   08689daa0194ad10b67f46fe3e182437
#
_cell.length_a   1.000
_cell.length_b   1.000
_cell.length_c   1.000
_cell.angle_alpha   90.00
_cell.angle_beta   90.00
_cell.angle_gamma   90.00
#
_symmetry.space_group_name_H-M   'P 1'
#
loop_
_entity.id
_entity.type
_entity.pdbx_description
1 polymer ?
#
loop_
_entity_poly.entity_id
_entity_poly.type
_entity_poly.pdbx_seq_one_letter_code
_entity_poly.pdbx_strand_id
1 'polypeptide(L)'
;MSNALALDGASGGQGRLAALREAVPAVLGATAFRAACYAAMTALALWNELRPAPSLPDTLLARLPYVGWVDRVNYVAWLFCYVPVALAFLLTEPRRWARYMVTGGLVSLARGVCIALTGLGPPDPLHAGRGIVGMEFWRAFLDLLSPVGVFANGAARAYLTQDLFFSGHTATTFLLVLYLWKRPALRWLALAGHVAMVASVMLARLHYSIDVVGAWAVTFALFALREWAPRPQASGPSAGTATRS
;
A
#
# COMPACT_ATOMS: atom_id res chain seq x y z
N MET A 1 16.01 16.26 43.27
CA MET A 1 15.61 15.15 42.37
C MET A 1 14.91 15.60 41.07
N SER A 2 14.60 16.88 40.87
CA SER A 2 13.82 17.37 39.71
C SER A 2 14.64 17.63 38.42
N ASN A 3 15.97 17.84 38.52
CA ASN A 3 16.80 18.19 37.34
C ASN A 3 17.32 17.00 36.50
N ALA A 4 17.38 15.80 37.07
CA ALA A 4 17.84 14.62 36.34
C ALA A 4 16.81 14.11 35.30
N LEU A 5 15.52 14.22 35.62
CA LEU A 5 14.43 13.83 34.71
C LEU A 5 14.28 14.76 33.49
N ALA A 6 14.68 16.03 33.60
CA ALA A 6 14.63 17.00 32.51
C ALA A 6 15.76 16.81 31.49
N LEU A 7 16.92 16.35 31.93
CA LEU A 7 18.10 16.12 31.06
C LEU A 7 17.99 14.85 30.22
N ASP A 8 17.35 13.79 30.76
CA ASP A 8 17.12 12.54 29.99
C ASP A 8 16.08 12.71 28.87
N GLY A 9 15.08 13.57 29.06
CA GLY A 9 14.10 13.89 28.02
C GLY A 9 14.71 14.68 26.85
N ALA A 10 15.64 15.59 27.13
CA ALA A 10 16.26 16.44 26.10
C ALA A 10 17.29 15.65 25.25
N SER A 11 18.07 14.76 25.87
CA SER A 11 19.03 13.90 25.16
C SER A 11 18.33 12.86 24.25
N GLY A 12 17.20 12.32 24.67
CA GLY A 12 16.38 11.42 23.87
C GLY A 12 15.75 12.09 22.64
N GLY A 13 15.38 13.37 22.76
CA GLY A 13 14.80 14.16 21.66
C GLY A 13 15.85 14.50 20.58
N GLN A 14 17.05 14.92 20.98
CA GLN A 14 18.13 15.25 20.05
C GLN A 14 18.62 14.01 19.27
N GLY A 15 18.74 12.86 19.92
CA GLY A 15 19.10 11.59 19.27
C GLY A 15 18.08 11.13 18.23
N ARG A 16 16.76 11.33 18.49
CA ARG A 16 15.70 11.03 17.53
C ARG A 16 15.73 11.95 16.31
N LEU A 17 15.97 13.25 16.52
CA LEU A 17 16.09 14.21 15.42
C LEU A 17 17.29 13.93 14.53
N ALA A 18 18.43 13.55 15.11
CA ALA A 18 19.61 13.14 14.36
C ALA A 18 19.35 11.89 13.52
N ALA A 19 18.74 10.86 14.10
CA ALA A 19 18.37 9.63 13.39
C ALA A 19 17.36 9.89 12.25
N LEU A 20 16.40 10.81 12.43
CA LEU A 20 15.48 11.23 11.38
C LEU A 20 16.23 11.92 10.24
N ARG A 21 17.13 12.86 10.53
CA ARG A 21 17.94 13.58 9.52
C ARG A 21 18.79 12.62 8.70
N GLU A 22 19.44 11.66 9.33
CA GLU A 22 20.23 10.63 8.64
C GLU A 22 19.38 9.71 7.75
N ALA A 23 18.11 9.49 8.10
CA ALA A 23 17.23 8.63 7.34
C ALA A 23 16.52 9.37 6.17
N VAL A 24 16.54 10.72 6.15
CA VAL A 24 15.84 11.53 5.13
C VAL A 24 16.13 11.09 3.70
N PRO A 25 17.40 10.92 3.25
CA PRO A 25 17.66 10.53 1.87
C PRO A 25 17.05 9.17 1.52
N ALA A 26 17.13 8.20 2.43
CA ALA A 26 16.55 6.87 2.23
C ALA A 26 15.01 6.93 2.19
N VAL A 27 14.39 7.74 3.06
CA VAL A 27 12.93 7.94 3.08
C VAL A 27 12.46 8.61 1.79
N LEU A 28 13.14 9.67 1.34
CA LEU A 28 12.78 10.37 0.10
C LEU A 28 12.95 9.47 -1.12
N GLY A 29 14.07 8.76 -1.24
CA GLY A 29 14.32 7.83 -2.34
C GLY A 29 13.30 6.69 -2.38
N ALA A 30 12.97 6.11 -1.23
CA ALA A 30 11.95 5.06 -1.12
C ALA A 30 10.54 5.56 -1.44
N THR A 31 10.21 6.80 -1.03
CA THR A 31 8.93 7.43 -1.34
C THR A 31 8.82 7.73 -2.85
N ALA A 32 9.87 8.27 -3.45
CA ALA A 32 9.92 8.50 -4.91
C ALA A 32 9.78 7.19 -5.69
N PHE A 33 10.48 6.13 -5.28
CA PHE A 33 10.35 4.81 -5.87
C PHE A 33 8.89 4.29 -5.78
N ARG A 34 8.26 4.40 -4.61
CA ARG A 34 6.86 4.00 -4.42
C ARG A 34 5.92 4.81 -5.32
N ALA A 35 6.14 6.12 -5.43
CA ALA A 35 5.34 6.99 -6.29
C ALA A 35 5.48 6.58 -7.77
N ALA A 36 6.69 6.28 -8.24
CA ALA A 36 6.92 5.79 -9.60
C ALA A 36 6.22 4.45 -9.86
N CYS A 37 6.31 3.49 -8.92
CA CYS A 37 5.61 2.21 -9.02
C CYS A 37 4.08 2.40 -9.01
N TYR A 38 3.56 3.33 -8.20
CA TYR A 38 2.14 3.66 -8.18
C TYR A 38 1.68 4.28 -9.49
N ALA A 39 2.47 5.18 -10.07
CA ALA A 39 2.17 5.77 -11.38
C ALA A 39 2.14 4.69 -12.48
N ALA A 40 3.10 3.77 -12.48
CA ALA A 40 3.11 2.64 -13.42
C ALA A 40 1.88 1.73 -13.25
N MET A 41 1.53 1.40 -12.00
CA MET A 41 0.30 0.64 -11.68
C MET A 41 -0.95 1.37 -12.17
N THR A 42 -1.06 2.69 -11.93
CA THR A 42 -2.20 3.51 -12.39
C THR A 42 -2.31 3.52 -13.91
N ALA A 43 -1.19 3.63 -14.64
CA ALA A 43 -1.21 3.54 -16.10
C ALA A 43 -1.70 2.18 -16.60
N LEU A 44 -1.27 1.07 -15.97
CA LEU A 44 -1.73 -0.27 -16.30
C LEU A 44 -3.22 -0.48 -15.96
N ALA A 45 -3.69 0.07 -14.85
CA ALA A 45 -5.11 0.02 -14.47
C ALA A 45 -5.97 0.79 -15.47
N LEU A 46 -5.58 2.02 -15.84
CA LEU A 46 -6.28 2.80 -16.85
C LEU A 46 -6.25 2.14 -18.24
N TRP A 47 -5.13 1.51 -18.60
CA TRP A 47 -5.09 0.73 -19.84
C TRP A 47 -6.07 -0.45 -19.79
N ASN A 48 -6.25 -1.07 -18.63
CA ASN A 48 -7.24 -2.14 -18.45
C ASN A 48 -8.69 -1.64 -18.66
N GLU A 49 -9.01 -0.42 -18.24
CA GLU A 49 -10.33 0.19 -18.46
C GLU A 49 -10.71 0.36 -19.94
N LEU A 50 -9.75 0.33 -20.86
CA LEU A 50 -9.98 0.39 -22.31
C LEU A 50 -10.46 -0.95 -22.90
N ARG A 51 -10.48 -2.02 -22.12
CA ARG A 51 -10.82 -3.37 -22.57
C ARG A 51 -12.16 -3.82 -22.00
N PRO A 52 -12.97 -4.57 -22.76
CA PRO A 52 -14.14 -5.21 -22.20
C PRO A 52 -13.71 -6.28 -21.19
N ALA A 53 -14.35 -6.29 -20.03
CA ALA A 53 -14.04 -7.24 -18.96
C ALA A 53 -15.32 -7.85 -18.40
N PRO A 54 -15.42 -9.20 -18.36
CA PRO A 54 -16.59 -9.89 -17.78
C PRO A 54 -16.57 -9.82 -16.25
N SER A 55 -17.76 -9.71 -15.67
CA SER A 55 -17.95 -9.92 -14.24
C SER A 55 -17.95 -11.41 -13.91
N LEU A 56 -17.47 -11.76 -12.71
CA LEU A 56 -17.41 -13.13 -12.23
C LEU A 56 -18.46 -13.38 -11.13
N PRO A 57 -19.00 -14.59 -11.00
CA PRO A 57 -19.81 -14.98 -9.84
C PRO A 57 -18.91 -15.08 -8.61
N ASP A 58 -19.36 -14.54 -7.48
CA ASP A 58 -18.69 -14.63 -6.17
C ASP A 58 -19.69 -15.10 -5.11
N THR A 59 -19.52 -16.34 -4.65
CA THR A 59 -20.45 -16.99 -3.71
C THR A 59 -20.42 -16.39 -2.31
N LEU A 60 -19.28 -15.82 -1.89
CA LEU A 60 -19.17 -15.13 -0.60
C LEU A 60 -19.82 -13.75 -0.70
N LEU A 61 -19.50 -13.00 -1.73
CA LEU A 61 -20.04 -11.66 -1.95
C LEU A 61 -21.57 -11.67 -2.14
N ALA A 62 -22.10 -12.74 -2.76
CA ALA A 62 -23.55 -12.91 -2.92
C ALA A 62 -24.30 -13.07 -1.60
N ARG A 63 -23.62 -13.51 -0.53
CA ARG A 63 -24.20 -13.68 0.83
C ARG A 63 -24.05 -12.43 1.70
N LEU A 64 -23.22 -11.47 1.30
CA LEU A 64 -23.00 -10.24 2.06
C LEU A 64 -24.00 -9.16 1.63
N PRO A 65 -24.54 -8.37 2.56
CA PRO A 65 -25.37 -7.24 2.22
C PRO A 65 -24.55 -6.15 1.51
N TYR A 66 -25.15 -5.51 0.52
CA TYR A 66 -24.59 -4.26 -0.02
C TYR A 66 -24.92 -3.09 0.90
N VAL A 67 -23.92 -2.31 1.27
CA VAL A 67 -24.05 -1.18 2.20
C VAL A 67 -23.57 0.10 1.51
N GLY A 68 -24.46 0.78 0.79
CA GLY A 68 -24.13 1.91 -0.09
C GLY A 68 -23.50 3.13 0.59
N TRP A 69 -23.71 3.34 1.91
CA TRP A 69 -23.00 4.42 2.60
C TRP A 69 -21.51 4.08 2.83
N VAL A 70 -21.17 2.80 3.01
CA VAL A 70 -19.77 2.34 3.11
C VAL A 70 -19.01 2.63 1.83
N ASP A 71 -19.62 2.38 0.67
CA ASP A 71 -19.03 2.72 -0.61
C ASP A 71 -18.70 4.22 -0.72
N ARG A 72 -19.61 5.09 -0.29
CA ARG A 72 -19.39 6.55 -0.32
C ARG A 72 -18.25 7.05 0.56
N VAL A 73 -18.01 6.41 1.70
CA VAL A 73 -16.99 6.83 2.67
C VAL A 73 -15.71 6.00 2.62
N ASN A 74 -15.63 4.98 1.76
CA ASN A 74 -14.52 4.02 1.74
C ASN A 74 -13.14 4.67 1.67
N TYR A 75 -12.91 5.62 0.77
CA TYR A 75 -11.63 6.33 0.63
C TYR A 75 -11.30 7.20 1.84
N VAL A 76 -12.31 7.84 2.43
CA VAL A 76 -12.15 8.63 3.66
C VAL A 76 -11.84 7.70 4.85
N ALA A 77 -12.55 6.58 4.94
CA ALA A 77 -12.28 5.56 5.96
C ALA A 77 -10.85 5.00 5.82
N TRP A 78 -10.40 4.72 4.59
CA TRP A 78 -9.01 4.31 4.34
C TRP A 78 -8.01 5.36 4.84
N LEU A 79 -8.25 6.64 4.57
CA LEU A 79 -7.37 7.72 5.03
C LEU A 79 -7.22 7.71 6.55
N PHE A 80 -8.35 7.59 7.29
CA PHE A 80 -8.34 7.56 8.76
C PHE A 80 -7.78 6.25 9.34
N CYS A 81 -8.01 5.12 8.73
CA CYS A 81 -7.48 3.84 9.19
C CYS A 81 -5.98 3.68 8.92
N TYR A 82 -5.48 4.28 7.84
CA TYR A 82 -4.12 4.04 7.37
C TYR A 82 -3.15 5.16 7.74
N VAL A 83 -3.48 6.43 7.43
CA VAL A 83 -2.51 7.53 7.49
C VAL A 83 -1.98 7.81 8.89
N PRO A 84 -2.78 7.88 9.96
CA PRO A 84 -2.25 8.15 11.29
C PRO A 84 -1.25 7.08 11.75
N VAL A 85 -1.54 5.80 11.49
CA VAL A 85 -0.67 4.68 11.86
C VAL A 85 0.61 4.70 11.03
N ALA A 86 0.49 5.01 9.74
CA ALA A 86 1.62 5.13 8.83
C ALA A 86 2.55 6.29 9.21
N LEU A 87 2.00 7.45 9.60
CA LEU A 87 2.78 8.57 10.09
C LEU A 87 3.48 8.25 11.42
N ALA A 88 2.79 7.61 12.37
CA ALA A 88 3.40 7.15 13.61
C ALA A 88 4.57 6.19 13.34
N PHE A 89 4.44 5.32 12.34
CA PHE A 89 5.50 4.41 11.90
C PHE A 89 6.70 5.19 11.31
N LEU A 90 6.47 6.15 10.43
CA LEU A 90 7.52 7.00 9.87
C LEU A 90 8.30 7.73 10.97
N LEU A 91 7.59 8.33 11.93
CA LEU A 91 8.21 9.11 13.00
C LEU A 91 8.98 8.25 14.02
N THR A 92 8.60 6.99 14.18
CA THR A 92 9.24 6.09 15.15
C THR A 92 10.36 5.24 14.56
N GLU A 93 10.25 4.83 13.29
CA GLU A 93 11.20 3.92 12.64
C GLU A 93 11.48 4.32 11.16
N PRO A 94 12.11 5.48 10.89
CA PRO A 94 12.22 6.00 9.52
C PRO A 94 12.99 5.09 8.55
N ARG A 95 14.04 4.39 9.01
CA ARG A 95 14.77 3.43 8.18
C ARG A 95 13.92 2.21 7.79
N ARG A 96 13.09 1.74 8.73
CA ARG A 96 12.18 0.62 8.46
C ARG A 96 11.00 1.07 7.61
N TRP A 97 10.55 2.31 7.79
CA TRP A 97 9.60 2.98 6.90
C TRP A 97 10.10 3.01 5.45
N ALA A 98 11.35 3.38 5.20
CA ALA A 98 11.91 3.35 3.85
C ALA A 98 11.82 1.95 3.21
N ARG A 99 12.11 0.89 3.97
CA ARG A 99 11.94 -0.50 3.50
C ARG A 99 10.47 -0.83 3.19
N TYR A 100 9.56 -0.42 4.07
CA TYR A 100 8.12 -0.52 3.87
C TYR A 100 7.67 0.18 2.58
N MET A 101 8.16 1.39 2.30
CA MET A 101 7.84 2.14 1.09
C MET A 101 8.32 1.41 -0.17
N VAL A 102 9.52 0.86 -0.17
CA VAL A 102 10.03 0.06 -1.30
C VAL A 102 9.20 -1.20 -1.51
N THR A 103 8.89 -1.95 -0.45
CA THR A 103 8.04 -3.14 -0.56
C THR A 103 6.65 -2.77 -1.06
N GLY A 104 6.07 -1.67 -0.57
CA GLY A 104 4.78 -1.16 -1.03
C GLY A 104 4.80 -0.73 -2.50
N GLY A 105 5.92 -0.20 -3.00
CA GLY A 105 6.13 0.07 -4.43
C GLY A 105 6.07 -1.21 -5.26
N LEU A 106 6.81 -2.24 -4.85
CA LEU A 106 6.79 -3.55 -5.52
C LEU A 106 5.40 -4.20 -5.50
N VAL A 107 4.67 -4.09 -4.38
CA VAL A 107 3.28 -4.56 -4.29
C VAL A 107 2.38 -3.81 -5.27
N SER A 108 2.54 -2.48 -5.38
CA SER A 108 1.77 -1.67 -6.35
C SER A 108 2.08 -2.09 -7.79
N LEU A 109 3.36 -2.30 -8.13
CA LEU A 109 3.76 -2.73 -9.46
C LEU A 109 3.22 -4.13 -9.79
N ALA A 110 3.36 -5.09 -8.87
CA ALA A 110 2.79 -6.43 -9.01
C ALA A 110 1.27 -6.37 -9.22
N ARG A 111 0.56 -5.49 -8.48
CA ARG A 111 -0.87 -5.26 -8.65
C ARG A 111 -1.19 -4.77 -10.06
N GLY A 112 -0.45 -3.77 -10.57
CA GLY A 112 -0.65 -3.27 -11.93
C GLY A 112 -0.50 -4.37 -12.99
N VAL A 113 0.52 -5.21 -12.85
CA VAL A 113 0.72 -6.37 -13.74
C VAL A 113 -0.46 -7.35 -13.63
N CYS A 114 -0.90 -7.68 -12.42
CA CYS A 114 -2.04 -8.57 -12.21
C CYS A 114 -3.33 -8.00 -12.83
N ILE A 115 -3.63 -6.72 -12.63
CA ILE A 115 -4.80 -6.05 -13.26
C ILE A 115 -4.71 -6.17 -14.79
N ALA A 116 -3.55 -5.87 -15.37
CA ALA A 116 -3.37 -5.94 -16.81
C ALA A 116 -3.55 -7.36 -17.39
N LEU A 117 -3.22 -8.39 -16.61
CA LEU A 117 -3.33 -9.79 -17.03
C LEU A 117 -4.73 -10.39 -16.80
N THR A 118 -5.49 -9.92 -15.80
CA THR A 118 -6.74 -10.58 -15.41
C THR A 118 -7.99 -10.03 -16.13
N GLY A 119 -8.07 -8.73 -16.39
CA GLY A 119 -9.20 -8.12 -17.11
C GLY A 119 -10.57 -8.45 -16.50
N LEU A 120 -10.77 -8.14 -15.22
CA LEU A 120 -12.03 -8.41 -14.49
C LEU A 120 -12.95 -7.18 -14.54
N GLY A 121 -14.22 -7.39 -14.83
CA GLY A 121 -15.27 -6.39 -14.67
C GLY A 121 -15.77 -6.27 -13.23
N PRO A 122 -16.46 -5.16 -12.86
CA PRO A 122 -16.87 -4.90 -11.49
C PRO A 122 -17.81 -5.99 -10.95
N PRO A 123 -17.71 -6.30 -9.62
CA PRO A 123 -18.59 -7.27 -8.97
C PRO A 123 -20.05 -6.85 -8.95
N ASP A 124 -20.30 -5.53 -8.91
CA ASP A 124 -21.64 -4.96 -8.95
C ASP A 124 -21.80 -4.10 -10.22
N PRO A 125 -22.85 -4.31 -11.03
CA PRO A 125 -23.12 -3.51 -12.22
C PRO A 125 -23.25 -2.00 -11.94
N LEU A 126 -23.61 -1.61 -10.72
CA LEU A 126 -23.66 -0.20 -10.30
C LEU A 126 -22.28 0.48 -10.33
N HIS A 127 -21.21 -0.29 -10.29
CA HIS A 127 -19.83 0.19 -10.37
C HIS A 127 -19.26 0.12 -11.78
N ALA A 128 -20.03 -0.30 -12.78
CA ALA A 128 -19.60 -0.30 -14.16
C ALA A 128 -19.34 1.14 -14.64
N GLY A 129 -18.09 1.42 -15.00
CA GLY A 129 -17.69 2.72 -15.52
C GLY A 129 -18.16 2.94 -16.96
N ARG A 130 -18.06 4.22 -17.38
CA ARG A 130 -18.37 4.60 -18.77
C ARG A 130 -17.28 4.16 -19.77
N GLY A 131 -16.20 3.55 -19.28
CA GLY A 131 -14.97 3.40 -20.03
C GLY A 131 -14.22 4.72 -20.20
N ILE A 132 -12.95 4.65 -20.57
CA ILE A 132 -12.11 5.82 -20.83
C ILE A 132 -11.86 5.89 -22.33
N VAL A 133 -12.05 7.06 -22.94
CA VAL A 133 -11.85 7.27 -24.37
C VAL A 133 -10.63 8.19 -24.59
N GLY A 134 -9.65 7.72 -25.34
CA GLY A 134 -8.56 8.49 -25.95
C GLY A 134 -7.94 9.61 -25.11
N MET A 135 -8.37 10.86 -25.34
CA MET A 135 -7.84 12.05 -24.64
C MET A 135 -8.11 12.09 -23.13
N GLU A 136 -9.11 11.34 -22.63
CA GLU A 136 -9.43 11.28 -21.20
C GLU A 136 -8.36 10.49 -20.41
N PHE A 137 -7.60 9.61 -21.06
CA PHE A 137 -6.57 8.79 -20.40
C PHE A 137 -5.58 9.64 -19.60
N TRP A 138 -4.99 10.65 -20.22
CA TRP A 138 -3.98 11.49 -19.56
C TRP A 138 -4.58 12.35 -18.45
N ARG A 139 -5.79 12.83 -18.63
CA ARG A 139 -6.50 13.56 -17.58
C ARG A 139 -6.79 12.65 -16.40
N ALA A 140 -7.35 11.47 -16.63
CA ALA A 140 -7.61 10.47 -15.60
C ALA A 140 -6.33 10.06 -14.86
N PHE A 141 -5.22 9.88 -15.61
CA PHE A 141 -3.93 9.55 -15.05
C PHE A 141 -3.42 10.63 -14.08
N LEU A 142 -3.46 11.90 -14.47
CA LEU A 142 -3.03 13.00 -13.61
C LEU A 142 -3.96 13.19 -12.41
N ASP A 143 -5.27 13.05 -12.59
CA ASP A 143 -6.24 13.12 -11.50
C ASP A 143 -6.00 12.02 -10.46
N LEU A 144 -5.70 10.79 -10.92
CA LEU A 144 -5.42 9.65 -10.03
C LEU A 144 -4.07 9.75 -9.31
N LEU A 145 -3.11 10.49 -9.85
CA LEU A 145 -1.83 10.77 -9.16
C LEU A 145 -1.95 11.94 -8.17
N SER A 146 -3.00 12.73 -8.28
CA SER A 146 -3.23 13.88 -7.40
C SER A 146 -4.07 13.48 -6.17
N PRO A 147 -3.64 13.82 -4.94
CA PRO A 147 -4.48 13.64 -3.76
C PRO A 147 -5.83 14.38 -3.88
N VAL A 148 -5.85 15.56 -4.49
CA VAL A 148 -7.08 16.32 -4.73
C VAL A 148 -8.00 15.57 -5.67
N GLY A 149 -7.47 15.03 -6.77
CA GLY A 149 -8.23 14.22 -7.72
C GLY A 149 -8.88 13.01 -7.04
N VAL A 150 -8.12 12.25 -6.25
CA VAL A 150 -8.61 11.04 -5.59
C VAL A 150 -9.62 11.36 -4.48
N PHE A 151 -9.31 12.27 -3.57
CA PHE A 151 -10.11 12.48 -2.35
C PHE A 151 -11.21 13.54 -2.50
N ALA A 152 -10.99 14.59 -3.28
CA ALA A 152 -11.97 15.66 -3.45
C ALA A 152 -12.85 15.45 -4.70
N ASN A 153 -12.25 15.00 -5.82
CA ASN A 153 -12.96 14.87 -7.09
C ASN A 153 -13.47 13.44 -7.36
N GLY A 154 -13.15 12.48 -6.49
CA GLY A 154 -13.62 11.10 -6.64
C GLY A 154 -13.06 10.38 -7.88
N ALA A 155 -11.86 10.77 -8.35
CA ALA A 155 -11.26 10.25 -9.59
C ALA A 155 -11.16 8.72 -9.62
N ALA A 156 -10.84 8.09 -8.48
CA ALA A 156 -10.74 6.64 -8.41
C ALA A 156 -12.08 5.96 -8.73
N ARG A 157 -13.21 6.46 -8.22
CA ARG A 157 -14.54 5.92 -8.51
C ARG A 157 -15.00 6.24 -9.95
N ALA A 158 -14.53 7.37 -10.48
CA ALA A 158 -14.92 7.80 -11.82
C ALA A 158 -14.21 7.02 -12.92
N TYR A 159 -12.93 6.67 -12.70
CA TYR A 159 -12.05 6.13 -13.74
C TYR A 159 -11.61 4.69 -13.53
N LEU A 160 -11.65 4.17 -12.29
CA LEU A 160 -11.17 2.82 -11.98
C LEU A 160 -12.34 1.92 -11.57
N THR A 161 -12.80 1.13 -12.48
CA THR A 161 -13.91 0.18 -12.29
C THR A 161 -13.48 -1.27 -12.51
N GLN A 162 -12.36 -1.50 -13.19
CA GLN A 162 -11.79 -2.80 -13.52
C GLN A 162 -10.41 -3.02 -12.89
N ASP A 163 -10.01 -2.17 -11.94
CA ASP A 163 -8.73 -2.28 -11.23
C ASP A 163 -8.82 -3.26 -10.04
N LEU A 164 -9.31 -4.49 -10.29
CA LEU A 164 -9.80 -5.40 -9.26
C LEU A 164 -8.73 -6.31 -8.70
N PHE A 165 -8.09 -7.15 -9.49
CA PHE A 165 -7.19 -8.15 -8.97
C PHE A 165 -5.75 -7.61 -8.87
N PHE A 166 -5.23 -7.54 -7.68
CA PHE A 166 -5.79 -7.78 -6.35
C PHE A 166 -6.11 -6.45 -5.63
N SER A 167 -6.91 -6.53 -4.52
CA SER A 167 -7.35 -5.34 -3.77
C SER A 167 -6.20 -4.48 -3.24
N GLY A 168 -6.13 -3.22 -3.68
CA GLY A 168 -5.11 -2.25 -3.24
C GLY A 168 -5.29 -1.82 -1.78
N HIS A 169 -6.52 -1.62 -1.32
CA HIS A 169 -6.84 -1.28 0.07
C HIS A 169 -6.39 -2.40 1.03
N THR A 170 -6.74 -3.64 0.69
CA THR A 170 -6.33 -4.82 1.46
C THR A 170 -4.81 -4.97 1.50
N ALA A 171 -4.14 -4.89 0.34
CA ALA A 171 -2.69 -5.04 0.25
C ALA A 171 -1.93 -3.98 1.06
N THR A 172 -2.33 -2.71 0.97
CA THR A 172 -1.66 -1.59 1.64
C THR A 172 -1.79 -1.69 3.16
N THR A 173 -3.01 -1.97 3.65
CA THR A 173 -3.25 -2.09 5.10
C THR A 173 -2.63 -3.36 5.66
N PHE A 174 -2.65 -4.47 4.93
CA PHE A 174 -2.00 -5.71 5.35
C PHE A 174 -0.48 -5.58 5.42
N LEU A 175 0.14 -4.93 4.44
CA LEU A 175 1.58 -4.65 4.47
C LEU A 175 1.97 -3.84 5.72
N LEU A 176 1.15 -2.86 6.10
CA LEU A 176 1.37 -2.07 7.32
C LEU A 176 1.32 -2.95 8.57
N VAL A 177 0.36 -3.89 8.67
CA VAL A 177 0.28 -4.89 9.75
C VAL A 177 1.57 -5.71 9.83
N LEU A 178 2.07 -6.22 8.70
CA LEU A 178 3.27 -7.05 8.64
C LEU A 178 4.51 -6.30 9.16
N TYR A 179 4.68 -5.04 8.75
CA TYR A 179 5.80 -4.22 9.20
C TYR A 179 5.68 -3.80 10.67
N LEU A 180 4.47 -3.65 11.20
CA LEU A 180 4.21 -3.25 12.58
C LEU A 180 4.03 -4.43 13.54
N TRP A 181 4.17 -5.68 13.06
CA TRP A 181 3.90 -6.87 13.86
C TRP A 181 4.62 -6.91 15.22
N LYS A 182 5.87 -6.42 15.27
CA LYS A 182 6.70 -6.35 16.48
C LYS A 182 6.42 -5.13 17.37
N ARG A 183 5.44 -4.28 17.05
CA ARG A 183 5.07 -3.06 17.79
C ARG A 183 3.67 -3.19 18.37
N PRO A 184 3.49 -3.63 19.62
CA PRO A 184 2.18 -4.04 20.17
C PRO A 184 1.07 -3.02 19.96
N ALA A 185 1.28 -1.76 20.35
CA ALA A 185 0.26 -0.72 20.22
C ALA A 185 -0.12 -0.43 18.76
N LEU A 186 0.89 -0.20 17.89
CA LEU A 186 0.66 0.10 16.47
C LEU A 186 0.14 -1.12 15.70
N ARG A 187 0.53 -2.33 16.10
CA ARG A 187 0.03 -3.58 15.51
C ARG A 187 -1.48 -3.70 15.64
N TRP A 188 -2.01 -3.48 16.83
CA TRP A 188 -3.44 -3.62 17.05
C TRP A 188 -4.25 -2.54 16.32
N LEU A 189 -3.73 -1.31 16.24
CA LEU A 189 -4.34 -0.25 15.43
C LEU A 189 -4.31 -0.59 13.94
N ALA A 190 -3.16 -1.04 13.43
CA ALA A 190 -3.02 -1.46 12.03
C ALA A 190 -3.93 -2.65 11.71
N LEU A 191 -4.03 -3.63 12.62
CA LEU A 191 -4.89 -4.81 12.44
C LEU A 191 -6.38 -4.41 12.45
N ALA A 192 -6.80 -3.57 13.38
CA ALA A 192 -8.18 -3.07 13.42
C ALA A 192 -8.53 -2.29 12.14
N GLY A 193 -7.63 -1.40 11.68
CA GLY A 193 -7.78 -0.68 10.42
C GLY A 193 -7.82 -1.62 9.21
N HIS A 194 -6.99 -2.67 9.19
CA HIS A 194 -7.00 -3.67 8.13
C HIS A 194 -8.33 -4.43 8.07
N VAL A 195 -8.82 -4.93 9.20
CA VAL A 195 -10.12 -5.62 9.28
C VAL A 195 -11.26 -4.71 8.83
N ALA A 196 -11.27 -3.45 9.29
CA ALA A 196 -12.27 -2.46 8.87
C ALA A 196 -12.22 -2.22 7.36
N MET A 197 -11.02 -2.15 6.75
CA MET A 197 -10.88 -1.95 5.31
C MET A 197 -11.30 -3.18 4.50
N VAL A 198 -10.95 -4.39 4.93
CA VAL A 198 -11.43 -5.62 4.28
C VAL A 198 -12.96 -5.69 4.34
N ALA A 199 -13.55 -5.42 5.51
CA ALA A 199 -15.00 -5.38 5.65
C ALA A 199 -15.63 -4.31 4.73
N SER A 200 -15.03 -3.12 4.65
CA SER A 200 -15.56 -2.04 3.83
C SER A 200 -15.55 -2.36 2.32
N VAL A 201 -14.47 -2.92 1.80
CA VAL A 201 -14.40 -3.27 0.36
C VAL A 201 -15.36 -4.40 -0.01
N MET A 202 -15.63 -5.34 0.92
CA MET A 202 -16.59 -6.42 0.72
C MET A 202 -18.04 -5.92 0.82
N LEU A 203 -18.38 -5.11 1.84
CA LEU A 203 -19.72 -4.56 2.05
C LEU A 203 -20.11 -3.52 0.97
N ALA A 204 -19.14 -2.81 0.44
CA ALA A 204 -19.32 -1.88 -0.68
C ALA A 204 -19.26 -2.58 -2.06
N ARG A 205 -19.00 -3.88 -2.12
CA ARG A 205 -18.85 -4.67 -3.36
C ARG A 205 -17.84 -4.08 -4.34
N LEU A 206 -16.75 -3.49 -3.81
CA LEU A 206 -15.69 -2.91 -4.63
C LEU A 206 -14.72 -3.96 -5.17
N HIS A 207 -14.62 -5.11 -4.52
CA HIS A 207 -13.71 -6.20 -4.87
C HIS A 207 -14.39 -7.56 -4.71
N TYR A 208 -13.92 -8.53 -5.48
CA TYR A 208 -14.24 -9.94 -5.26
C TYR A 208 -13.52 -10.49 -4.03
N SER A 209 -14.05 -11.58 -3.46
CA SER A 209 -13.38 -12.28 -2.36
C SER A 209 -11.98 -12.75 -2.74
N ILE A 210 -11.78 -13.19 -3.99
CA ILE A 210 -10.47 -13.61 -4.51
C ILE A 210 -9.47 -12.44 -4.57
N ASP A 211 -9.92 -11.19 -4.76
CA ASP A 211 -9.03 -10.02 -4.77
C ASP A 211 -8.42 -9.78 -3.39
N VAL A 212 -9.21 -10.04 -2.34
CA VAL A 212 -8.75 -9.95 -0.94
C VAL A 212 -7.73 -11.04 -0.64
N VAL A 213 -8.02 -12.29 -1.03
CA VAL A 213 -7.10 -13.43 -0.85
C VAL A 213 -5.81 -13.22 -1.64
N GLY A 214 -5.92 -12.77 -2.90
CA GLY A 214 -4.78 -12.44 -3.74
C GLY A 214 -3.92 -11.33 -3.14
N ALA A 215 -4.54 -10.30 -2.56
CA ALA A 215 -3.84 -9.23 -1.87
C ALA A 215 -3.01 -9.74 -0.68
N TRP A 216 -3.57 -10.62 0.15
CA TRP A 216 -2.82 -11.25 1.25
C TRP A 216 -1.66 -12.10 0.73
N ALA A 217 -1.92 -12.99 -0.22
CA ALA A 217 -0.92 -13.93 -0.74
C ALA A 217 0.26 -13.20 -1.38
N VAL A 218 0.00 -12.27 -2.31
CA VAL A 218 1.06 -11.56 -3.04
C VAL A 218 1.82 -10.61 -2.12
N THR A 219 1.10 -9.88 -1.25
CA THR A 219 1.73 -8.94 -0.30
C THR A 219 2.62 -9.70 0.69
N PHE A 220 2.15 -10.83 1.24
CA PHE A 220 2.95 -11.65 2.14
C PHE A 220 4.18 -12.24 1.44
N ALA A 221 4.04 -12.76 0.22
CA ALA A 221 5.15 -13.31 -0.54
C ALA A 221 6.24 -12.26 -0.80
N LEU A 222 5.87 -11.06 -1.25
CA LEU A 222 6.82 -9.97 -1.48
C LEU A 222 7.47 -9.48 -0.17
N PHE A 223 6.70 -9.40 0.91
CA PHE A 223 7.25 -9.09 2.23
C PHE A 223 8.24 -10.14 2.69
N ALA A 224 7.89 -11.43 2.59
CA ALA A 224 8.76 -12.53 3.00
C ALA A 224 10.06 -12.59 2.19
N LEU A 225 9.98 -12.46 0.88
CA LEU A 225 11.14 -12.41 -0.01
C LEU A 225 12.11 -11.27 0.36
N ARG A 226 11.59 -10.12 0.77
CA ARG A 226 12.43 -8.97 1.10
C ARG A 226 12.96 -8.95 2.52
N GLU A 227 12.19 -9.44 3.48
CA GLU A 227 12.52 -9.33 4.90
C GLU A 227 13.17 -10.60 5.48
N TRP A 228 12.89 -11.78 4.90
CA TRP A 228 13.39 -13.06 5.37
C TRP A 228 14.46 -13.69 4.46
N ALA A 229 14.62 -13.20 3.21
CA ALA A 229 15.71 -13.68 2.35
C ALA A 229 17.08 -13.48 3.03
N PRO A 230 17.97 -14.48 3.02
CA PRO A 230 19.32 -14.33 3.52
C PRO A 230 20.02 -13.17 2.81
N ARG A 231 20.53 -12.22 3.56
CA ARG A 231 21.37 -11.17 2.98
C ARG A 231 22.68 -11.79 2.54
N PRO A 232 23.18 -11.53 1.32
CA PRO A 232 24.52 -11.93 0.94
C PRO A 232 25.49 -11.39 2.01
N GLN A 233 26.22 -12.27 2.64
CA GLN A 233 27.32 -11.84 3.52
C GLN A 233 28.29 -11.08 2.62
N ALA A 234 28.54 -9.80 2.95
CA ALA A 234 29.63 -9.06 2.32
C ALA A 234 30.89 -9.90 2.57
N SER A 235 31.48 -10.45 1.50
CA SER A 235 32.75 -11.16 1.58
C SER A 235 33.74 -10.18 2.21
N GLY A 236 34.09 -10.43 3.45
CA GLY A 236 35.14 -9.68 4.13
C GLY A 236 36.41 -9.75 3.28
N PRO A 237 37.29 -8.71 3.33
CA PRO A 237 38.53 -8.74 2.61
C PRO A 237 39.29 -10.02 3.01
N SER A 238 39.61 -10.86 2.02
CA SER A 238 40.41 -12.06 2.20
C SER A 238 41.69 -11.67 2.95
N ALA A 239 41.88 -12.19 4.17
CA ALA A 239 43.08 -12.03 4.91
C ALA A 239 44.21 -12.53 4.01
N GLY A 240 45.01 -11.58 3.49
CA GLY A 240 46.17 -11.86 2.68
C GLY A 240 47.07 -12.83 3.39
N THR A 241 47.35 -13.96 2.77
CA THR A 241 48.38 -14.90 3.13
C THR A 241 49.73 -14.15 3.27
N ALA A 242 50.10 -13.81 4.52
CA ALA A 242 51.43 -13.36 4.80
C ALA A 242 52.38 -14.57 4.60
N THR A 243 52.98 -14.66 3.41
CA THR A 243 54.13 -15.52 3.17
C THR A 243 55.29 -15.03 4.01
N ARG A 244 55.61 -15.80 5.06
CA ARG A 244 56.88 -15.67 5.78
C ARG A 244 57.96 -16.25 4.87
N SER A 245 58.87 -15.41 4.42
CA SER A 245 60.23 -15.76 3.97
C SER A 245 61.19 -15.74 5.13
#